data_2024994779030b42ba31110cfc2229b9
#
_entry.id   2024994779030b42ba31110cfc2229b9
#
_cell.length_a   1.000
_cell.length_b   1.000
_cell.length_c   1.000
_cell.angle_alpha   90.00
_cell.angle_beta   90.00
_cell.angle_gamma   90.00
#
_symmetry.space_group_name_H-M   'P 1'
#
loop_
_entity.id
_entity.type
_entity.pdbx_description
1 polymer ?
#
loop_
_entity_poly.entity_id
_entity_poly.type
_entity_poly.pdbx_seq_one_letter_code
_entity_poly.pdbx_strand_id
1 'polypeptide(L)'
;MGDTRVKICGLRTAGDVAAVARAGAAYAGFVFFPKSPRHLSIPEAKALALAVPTGLAKVALVVNAQDFALEAILAEVPIDMLQLHGAETPERVAEVRDRFGLPVMKAVGLSGEADLAAIMDYSLVADQLLIDAKPGSGTDLPGGNGLAFDWRLLVGRKWLRPWMLAGGLGPHNVAEAIRLTGARQVDVSSGVESAPGVKDHALIAAFVAAAG
;
A
#
# COMPACT_ATOMS: atom_id res chain seq x y z
N MET A 1 2.59 22.71 7.24
CA MET A 1 2.40 21.63 6.27
C MET A 1 2.70 20.33 7.00
N GLY A 2 1.74 19.42 7.03
CA GLY A 2 1.88 18.13 7.71
C GLY A 2 2.92 17.28 7.00
N ASP A 3 3.71 16.55 7.79
CA ASP A 3 4.81 15.70 7.33
C ASP A 3 4.28 14.28 6.98
N THR A 4 3.02 14.19 6.50
CA THR A 4 2.37 12.91 6.21
C THR A 4 2.76 12.43 4.81
N ARG A 5 3.37 11.24 4.73
CA ARG A 5 3.75 10.61 3.46
C ARG A 5 2.57 9.84 2.89
N VAL A 6 2.20 10.11 1.65
CA VAL A 6 1.06 9.49 0.97
C VAL A 6 1.51 8.44 -0.02
N LYS A 7 0.85 7.29 -0.02
CA LYS A 7 0.95 6.26 -1.05
C LYS A 7 -0.34 6.19 -1.86
N ILE A 8 -0.23 6.19 -3.19
CA ILE A 8 -1.35 5.91 -4.09
C ILE A 8 -1.11 4.54 -4.71
N CYS A 9 -1.99 3.61 -4.41
CA CYS A 9 -1.85 2.21 -4.81
C CYS A 9 -2.71 1.86 -6.03
N GLY A 10 -2.18 1.02 -6.94
CA GLY A 10 -2.90 0.51 -8.09
C GLY A 10 -2.95 1.47 -9.28
N LEU A 11 -1.82 2.11 -9.60
CA LEU A 11 -1.64 2.95 -10.77
C LEU A 11 -1.57 2.08 -12.03
N ARG A 12 -2.24 2.49 -13.10
CA ARG A 12 -2.33 1.70 -14.34
C ARG A 12 -1.94 2.48 -15.60
N THR A 13 -1.83 3.79 -15.53
CA THR A 13 -1.53 4.64 -16.69
C THR A 13 -0.40 5.63 -16.38
N ALA A 14 0.28 6.09 -17.42
CA ALA A 14 1.27 7.17 -17.29
C ALA A 14 0.62 8.48 -16.76
N GLY A 15 -0.66 8.70 -17.07
CA GLY A 15 -1.44 9.81 -16.53
C GLY A 15 -1.60 9.71 -15.01
N ASP A 16 -1.82 8.51 -14.48
CA ASP A 16 -1.90 8.28 -13.02
C ASP A 16 -0.56 8.59 -12.35
N VAL A 17 0.54 8.07 -12.91
CA VAL A 17 1.90 8.34 -12.40
C VAL A 17 2.18 9.85 -12.36
N ALA A 18 1.86 10.56 -13.45
CA ALA A 18 2.03 12.01 -13.52
C ALA A 18 1.15 12.75 -12.51
N ALA A 19 -0.10 12.32 -12.30
CA ALA A 19 -1.00 12.92 -11.32
C ALA A 19 -0.49 12.73 -9.88
N VAL A 20 -0.02 11.53 -9.53
CA VAL A 20 0.55 11.19 -8.23
C VAL A 20 1.81 12.02 -7.94
N ALA A 21 2.69 12.15 -8.94
CA ALA A 21 3.91 12.96 -8.84
C ALA A 21 3.58 14.45 -8.63
N ARG A 22 2.66 15.01 -9.43
CA ARG A 22 2.22 16.40 -9.29
C ARG A 22 1.56 16.69 -7.96
N ALA A 23 0.82 15.72 -7.42
CA ALA A 23 0.18 15.86 -6.10
C ALA A 23 1.18 15.84 -4.94
N GLY A 24 2.43 15.42 -5.17
CA GLY A 24 3.46 15.35 -4.12
C GLY A 24 3.37 14.11 -3.24
N ALA A 25 2.80 13.01 -3.74
CA ALA A 25 2.82 11.74 -3.03
C ALA A 25 4.25 11.18 -2.89
N ALA A 26 4.47 10.35 -1.88
CA ALA A 26 5.77 9.74 -1.60
C ALA A 26 5.95 8.35 -2.23
N TYR A 27 4.85 7.65 -2.54
CA TYR A 27 4.90 6.28 -3.04
C TYR A 27 3.88 6.07 -4.18
N ALA A 28 4.33 5.35 -5.22
CA ALA A 28 3.53 4.87 -6.35
C ALA A 28 3.41 3.34 -6.26
N GLY A 29 2.20 2.81 -6.11
CA GLY A 29 1.94 1.37 -5.98
C GLY A 29 1.52 0.72 -7.29
N PHE A 30 2.24 -0.34 -7.69
CA PHE A 30 1.96 -1.20 -8.84
C PHE A 30 1.50 -2.58 -8.35
N VAL A 31 0.40 -3.10 -8.88
CA VAL A 31 -0.22 -4.34 -8.39
C VAL A 31 0.09 -5.50 -9.32
N PHE A 32 0.76 -6.53 -8.78
CA PHE A 32 1.06 -7.79 -9.46
C PHE A 32 0.20 -8.92 -8.88
N PHE A 33 -1.11 -8.79 -9.01
CA PHE A 33 -2.07 -9.80 -8.57
C PHE A 33 -3.18 -9.96 -9.61
N PRO A 34 -3.20 -11.06 -10.40
CA PRO A 34 -4.09 -11.22 -11.55
C PRO A 34 -5.59 -11.10 -11.27
N LYS A 35 -6.03 -11.41 -10.05
CA LYS A 35 -7.44 -11.24 -9.64
C LYS A 35 -7.83 -9.79 -9.38
N SER A 36 -6.87 -8.88 -9.27
CA SER A 36 -7.14 -7.46 -9.01
C SER A 36 -7.51 -6.72 -10.29
N PRO A 37 -8.51 -5.83 -10.28
CA PRO A 37 -8.78 -4.94 -11.41
C PRO A 37 -7.64 -3.94 -11.67
N ARG A 38 -6.67 -3.86 -10.74
CA ARG A 38 -5.50 -2.98 -10.79
C ARG A 38 -4.24 -3.71 -11.24
N HIS A 39 -4.38 -4.99 -11.64
CA HIS A 39 -3.24 -5.81 -12.06
C HIS A 39 -2.53 -5.20 -13.27
N LEU A 40 -1.20 -5.30 -13.24
CA LEU A 40 -0.29 -4.98 -14.33
C LEU A 40 0.51 -6.21 -14.72
N SER A 41 0.69 -6.42 -16.00
CA SER A 41 1.75 -7.30 -16.50
C SER A 41 3.13 -6.68 -16.26
N ILE A 42 4.19 -7.51 -16.30
CA ILE A 42 5.57 -7.03 -16.13
C ILE A 42 5.94 -5.96 -17.17
N PRO A 43 5.62 -6.09 -18.48
CA PRO A 43 5.92 -5.04 -19.45
C PRO A 43 5.19 -3.71 -19.19
N GLU A 44 3.91 -3.77 -18.78
CA GLU A 44 3.15 -2.56 -18.43
C GLU A 44 3.76 -1.87 -17.20
N ALA A 45 4.04 -2.64 -16.14
CA ALA A 45 4.64 -2.11 -14.92
C ALA A 45 6.03 -1.52 -15.17
N LYS A 46 6.86 -2.16 -16.04
CA LYS A 46 8.16 -1.64 -16.44
C LYS A 46 8.05 -0.27 -17.11
N ALA A 47 7.14 -0.13 -18.08
CA ALA A 47 6.92 1.14 -18.75
C ALA A 47 6.49 2.25 -17.79
N LEU A 48 5.59 1.94 -16.84
CA LEU A 48 5.15 2.90 -15.83
C LEU A 48 6.25 3.23 -14.81
N ALA A 49 6.99 2.22 -14.33
CA ALA A 49 8.06 2.42 -13.36
C ALA A 49 9.21 3.28 -13.88
N LEU A 50 9.52 3.18 -15.18
CA LEU A 50 10.51 4.03 -15.85
C LEU A 50 10.04 5.48 -16.00
N ALA A 51 8.73 5.73 -16.00
CA ALA A 51 8.15 7.08 -16.08
C ALA A 51 8.02 7.74 -14.69
N VAL A 52 8.26 7.03 -13.59
CA VAL A 52 8.19 7.58 -12.24
C VAL A 52 9.36 8.54 -12.01
N PRO A 53 9.12 9.81 -11.63
CA PRO A 53 10.20 10.76 -11.38
C PRO A 53 10.95 10.42 -10.09
N THR A 54 12.18 10.92 -9.98
CA THR A 54 12.99 10.85 -8.76
C THR A 54 12.25 11.46 -7.57
N GLY A 55 12.31 10.79 -6.42
CA GLY A 55 11.65 11.21 -5.19
C GLY A 55 10.29 10.54 -4.94
N LEU A 56 9.73 9.82 -5.90
CA LEU A 56 8.53 9.01 -5.77
C LEU A 56 8.90 7.52 -5.75
N ALA A 57 8.79 6.86 -4.61
CA ALA A 57 9.20 5.47 -4.44
C ALA A 57 8.20 4.50 -5.11
N LYS A 58 8.73 3.53 -5.87
CA LYS A 58 7.97 2.50 -6.59
C LYS A 58 7.77 1.27 -5.72
N VAL A 59 6.53 0.93 -5.43
CA VAL A 59 6.15 -0.20 -4.58
C VAL A 59 5.47 -1.27 -5.40
N ALA A 60 6.02 -2.49 -5.41
CA ALA A 60 5.36 -3.65 -6.01
C ALA A 60 4.50 -4.37 -4.97
N LEU A 61 3.18 -4.35 -5.16
CA LEU A 61 2.24 -5.10 -4.35
C LEU A 61 2.05 -6.50 -4.94
N VAL A 62 2.31 -7.51 -4.13
CA VAL A 62 2.13 -8.93 -4.46
C VAL A 62 1.28 -9.63 -3.41
N VAL A 63 0.64 -10.75 -3.77
CA VAL A 63 -0.21 -11.57 -2.88
C VAL A 63 0.26 -13.02 -2.98
N ASN A 64 0.82 -13.54 -1.88
CA ASN A 64 1.33 -14.92 -1.76
C ASN A 64 2.27 -15.33 -2.92
N ALA A 65 3.08 -14.38 -3.39
CA ALA A 65 3.96 -14.62 -4.53
C ALA A 65 5.08 -15.61 -4.19
N GLN A 66 5.33 -16.54 -5.13
CA GLN A 66 6.47 -17.43 -5.06
C GLN A 66 7.74 -16.73 -5.55
N ASP A 67 8.91 -17.27 -5.20
CA ASP A 67 10.21 -16.66 -5.53
C ASP A 67 10.39 -16.40 -7.02
N PHE A 68 10.04 -17.36 -7.87
CA PHE A 68 10.16 -17.19 -9.31
C PHE A 68 9.35 -15.99 -9.85
N ALA A 69 8.20 -15.68 -9.23
CA ALA A 69 7.39 -14.55 -9.63
C ALA A 69 8.01 -13.23 -9.16
N LEU A 70 8.59 -13.19 -7.96
CA LEU A 70 9.32 -12.04 -7.45
C LEU A 70 10.57 -11.78 -8.27
N GLU A 71 11.34 -12.82 -8.61
CA GLU A 71 12.52 -12.75 -9.47
C GLU A 71 12.16 -12.18 -10.86
N ALA A 72 11.09 -12.67 -11.48
CA ALA A 72 10.65 -12.18 -12.78
C ALA A 72 10.25 -10.69 -12.75
N ILE A 73 9.57 -10.25 -11.70
CA ILE A 73 9.19 -8.83 -11.52
C ILE A 73 10.46 -7.98 -11.34
N LEU A 74 11.34 -8.36 -10.42
CA LEU A 74 12.50 -7.56 -10.04
C LEU A 74 13.60 -7.54 -11.11
N ALA A 75 13.68 -8.56 -11.96
CA ALA A 75 14.59 -8.58 -13.10
C ALA A 75 14.27 -7.51 -14.16
N GLU A 76 12.99 -7.13 -14.29
CA GLU A 76 12.52 -6.28 -15.38
C GLU A 76 12.03 -4.90 -14.91
N VAL A 77 11.45 -4.82 -13.70
CA VAL A 77 10.81 -3.61 -13.19
C VAL A 77 11.66 -2.97 -12.09
N PRO A 78 12.09 -1.71 -12.24
CA PRO A 78 12.90 -1.02 -11.22
C PRO A 78 12.02 -0.65 -10.02
N ILE A 79 11.92 -1.56 -9.05
CA ILE A 79 11.14 -1.44 -7.81
C ILE A 79 12.05 -1.01 -6.66
N ASP A 80 11.53 -0.14 -5.78
CA ASP A 80 12.24 0.35 -4.61
C ASP A 80 11.81 -0.36 -3.31
N MET A 81 10.62 -1.01 -3.30
CA MET A 81 10.06 -1.69 -2.12
C MET A 81 9.07 -2.78 -2.55
N LEU A 82 9.08 -3.92 -1.85
CA LEU A 82 8.07 -4.96 -1.98
C LEU A 82 6.97 -4.77 -0.93
N GLN A 83 5.71 -4.89 -1.35
CA GLN A 83 4.55 -4.94 -0.44
C GLN A 83 3.91 -6.32 -0.50
N LEU A 84 4.01 -7.07 0.60
CA LEU A 84 3.40 -8.38 0.77
C LEU A 84 2.00 -8.22 1.34
N HIS A 85 0.97 -8.47 0.53
CA HIS A 85 -0.43 -8.16 0.86
C HIS A 85 -1.32 -9.40 0.95
N GLY A 86 -0.73 -10.56 1.07
CA GLY A 86 -1.42 -11.85 1.23
C GLY A 86 -1.35 -12.38 2.65
N ALA A 87 -1.41 -13.71 2.75
CA ALA A 87 -1.30 -14.47 4.00
C ALA A 87 0.15 -14.95 4.26
N GLU A 88 1.15 -14.22 3.77
CA GLU A 88 2.57 -14.53 3.98
C GLU A 88 2.87 -14.55 5.49
N THR A 89 3.48 -15.64 5.99
CA THR A 89 3.86 -15.77 7.40
C THR A 89 5.05 -14.86 7.76
N PRO A 90 5.32 -14.58 9.05
CA PRO A 90 6.49 -13.82 9.46
C PRO A 90 7.80 -14.40 8.92
N GLU A 91 7.95 -15.74 8.88
CA GLU A 91 9.12 -16.41 8.33
C GLU A 91 9.26 -16.11 6.82
N ARG A 92 8.15 -16.15 6.08
CA ARG A 92 8.15 -15.83 4.64
C ARG A 92 8.51 -14.35 4.40
N VAL A 93 8.05 -13.45 5.25
CA VAL A 93 8.41 -12.02 5.17
C VAL A 93 9.92 -11.83 5.37
N ALA A 94 10.50 -12.48 6.38
CA ALA A 94 11.93 -12.43 6.64
C ALA A 94 12.74 -13.03 5.47
N GLU A 95 12.31 -14.20 4.96
CA GLU A 95 12.95 -14.87 3.81
C GLU A 95 12.96 -13.96 2.56
N VAL A 96 11.83 -13.34 2.22
CA VAL A 96 11.74 -12.43 1.06
C VAL A 96 12.67 -11.23 1.23
N ARG A 97 12.68 -10.61 2.41
CA ARG A 97 13.55 -9.47 2.71
C ARG A 97 15.03 -9.84 2.55
N ASP A 98 15.44 -10.97 3.13
CA ASP A 98 16.85 -11.38 3.13
C ASP A 98 17.30 -11.84 1.74
N ARG A 99 16.41 -12.49 0.97
CA ARG A 99 16.72 -12.99 -0.37
C ARG A 99 16.83 -11.89 -1.42
N PHE A 100 15.89 -10.94 -1.42
CA PHE A 100 15.82 -9.94 -2.49
C PHE A 100 16.52 -8.62 -2.14
N GLY A 101 16.89 -8.41 -0.88
CA GLY A 101 17.65 -7.24 -0.44
C GLY A 101 16.92 -5.90 -0.60
N LEU A 102 15.60 -5.93 -0.83
CA LEU A 102 14.75 -4.74 -0.91
C LEU A 102 13.98 -4.55 0.41
N PRO A 103 13.65 -3.30 0.77
CA PRO A 103 12.73 -3.04 1.85
C PRO A 103 11.39 -3.78 1.65
N VAL A 104 10.89 -4.40 2.71
CA VAL A 104 9.62 -5.13 2.69
C VAL A 104 8.59 -4.45 3.58
N MET A 105 7.46 -4.09 2.98
CA MET A 105 6.24 -3.66 3.66
C MET A 105 5.29 -4.84 3.79
N LYS A 106 4.84 -5.18 5.01
CA LYS A 106 3.82 -6.20 5.22
C LYS A 106 2.47 -5.56 5.49
N ALA A 107 1.46 -5.90 4.69
CA ALA A 107 0.09 -5.54 4.96
C ALA A 107 -0.52 -6.49 5.98
N VAL A 108 -1.12 -5.93 7.04
CA VAL A 108 -1.79 -6.66 8.12
C VAL A 108 -3.23 -6.17 8.20
N GLY A 109 -4.17 -7.11 8.07
CA GLY A 109 -5.59 -6.82 8.18
C GLY A 109 -6.01 -6.66 9.65
N LEU A 110 -6.72 -5.57 9.95
CA LEU A 110 -7.25 -5.26 11.28
C LEU A 110 -8.77 -5.18 11.23
N SER A 111 -9.44 -5.93 12.09
CA SER A 111 -10.89 -5.86 12.31
C SER A 111 -11.25 -5.68 13.79
N GLY A 112 -10.35 -6.04 14.71
CA GLY A 112 -10.56 -5.94 16.14
C GLY A 112 -9.27 -6.16 16.94
N GLU A 113 -9.37 -6.12 18.27
CA GLU A 113 -8.21 -6.24 19.17
C GLU A 113 -7.43 -7.55 19.01
N ALA A 114 -8.11 -8.64 18.63
CA ALA A 114 -7.47 -9.93 18.43
C ALA A 114 -6.41 -9.93 17.31
N ASP A 115 -6.54 -9.02 16.34
CA ASP A 115 -5.60 -8.90 15.22
C ASP A 115 -4.33 -8.11 15.58
N LEU A 116 -4.31 -7.40 16.73
CA LEU A 116 -3.20 -6.53 17.12
C LEU A 116 -1.90 -7.29 17.42
N ALA A 117 -1.99 -8.53 17.89
CA ALA A 117 -0.82 -9.37 18.13
C ALA A 117 -0.05 -9.63 16.84
N ALA A 118 -0.74 -9.91 15.73
CA ALA A 118 -0.12 -10.14 14.43
C ALA A 118 0.68 -8.92 13.94
N ILE A 119 0.22 -7.69 14.23
CA ILE A 119 0.97 -6.47 13.88
C ILE A 119 2.32 -6.44 14.58
N MET A 120 2.37 -6.87 15.85
CA MET A 120 3.63 -6.94 16.60
C MET A 120 4.56 -7.99 16.00
N ASP A 121 4.08 -9.20 15.69
CA ASP A 121 4.87 -10.28 15.10
C ASP A 121 5.51 -9.84 13.78
N TYR A 122 4.72 -9.24 12.88
CA TYR A 122 5.25 -8.72 11.61
C TYR A 122 6.20 -7.53 11.79
N SER A 123 6.06 -6.75 12.87
CA SER A 123 7.00 -5.64 13.17
C SER A 123 8.42 -6.10 13.48
N LEU A 124 8.61 -7.36 13.80
CA LEU A 124 9.94 -7.94 14.05
C LEU A 124 10.68 -8.27 12.76
N VAL A 125 9.95 -8.57 11.69
CA VAL A 125 10.52 -9.13 10.46
C VAL A 125 10.40 -8.22 9.23
N ALA A 126 9.37 -7.36 9.16
CA ALA A 126 9.19 -6.40 8.09
C ALA A 126 9.97 -5.10 8.36
N ASP A 127 10.27 -4.32 7.32
CA ASP A 127 10.87 -2.98 7.44
C ASP A 127 9.81 -1.90 7.63
N GLN A 128 8.60 -2.15 7.14
CA GLN A 128 7.43 -1.28 7.28
C GLN A 128 6.15 -2.11 7.39
N LEU A 129 5.16 -1.57 8.10
CA LEU A 129 3.82 -2.15 8.18
C LEU A 129 2.83 -1.32 7.38
N LEU A 130 1.83 -1.98 6.79
CA LEU A 130 0.62 -1.34 6.29
C LEU A 130 -0.56 -1.95 7.04
N ILE A 131 -1.32 -1.13 7.77
CA ILE A 131 -2.47 -1.58 8.55
C ILE A 131 -3.72 -1.26 7.73
N ASP A 132 -4.36 -2.31 7.22
CA ASP A 132 -5.54 -2.22 6.34
C ASP A 132 -6.78 -2.77 7.04
N ALA A 133 -7.96 -2.44 6.54
CA ALA A 133 -9.18 -3.09 6.99
C ALA A 133 -9.16 -4.58 6.58
N LYS A 134 -9.47 -5.47 7.53
CA LYS A 134 -9.58 -6.90 7.22
C LYS A 134 -10.72 -7.11 6.23
N PRO A 135 -10.49 -7.83 5.11
CA PRO A 135 -11.55 -8.10 4.15
C PRO A 135 -12.68 -8.89 4.82
N GLY A 136 -13.91 -8.59 4.44
CA GLY A 136 -15.07 -9.37 4.88
C GLY A 136 -14.99 -10.82 4.39
N SER A 137 -15.66 -11.74 5.08
CA SER A 137 -15.76 -13.14 4.66
C SER A 137 -16.36 -13.23 3.25
N GLY A 138 -15.69 -13.95 2.35
CA GLY A 138 -16.14 -14.15 0.96
C GLY A 138 -15.61 -13.18 -0.08
N THR A 139 -14.66 -12.31 0.25
CA THR A 139 -13.99 -11.46 -0.74
C THR A 139 -12.68 -12.09 -1.22
N ASP A 140 -12.49 -12.16 -2.54
CA ASP A 140 -11.27 -12.70 -3.17
C ASP A 140 -10.09 -11.71 -3.15
N LEU A 141 -10.34 -10.45 -2.82
CA LEU A 141 -9.33 -9.39 -2.78
C LEU A 141 -8.90 -9.12 -1.34
N PRO A 142 -7.59 -9.22 -1.02
CA PRO A 142 -7.08 -8.97 0.32
C PRO A 142 -7.12 -7.49 0.74
N GLY A 143 -7.30 -6.56 -0.20
CA GLY A 143 -7.39 -5.13 0.08
C GLY A 143 -8.04 -4.34 -1.07
N GLY A 144 -8.20 -3.02 -0.89
CA GLY A 144 -8.81 -2.14 -1.88
C GLY A 144 -10.33 -2.29 -2.01
N ASN A 145 -10.99 -2.83 -0.99
CA ASN A 145 -12.43 -3.10 -0.96
C ASN A 145 -13.25 -1.90 -0.46
N GLY A 146 -12.62 -0.77 -0.14
CA GLY A 146 -13.29 0.42 0.39
C GLY A 146 -13.82 0.25 1.83
N LEU A 147 -13.47 -0.84 2.50
CA LEU A 147 -13.88 -1.10 3.89
C LEU A 147 -13.00 -0.30 4.85
N ALA A 148 -13.63 0.27 5.88
CA ALA A 148 -12.95 0.90 7.00
C ALA A 148 -13.10 0.02 8.26
N PHE A 149 -12.15 0.13 9.18
CA PHE A 149 -12.22 -0.45 10.52
C PHE A 149 -12.25 0.67 11.58
N ASP A 150 -12.46 0.31 12.82
CA ASP A 150 -12.45 1.28 13.93
C ASP A 150 -11.02 1.75 14.22
N TRP A 151 -10.67 2.94 13.74
CA TRP A 151 -9.34 3.54 13.92
C TRP A 151 -8.96 3.77 15.37
N ARG A 152 -9.95 3.79 16.32
CA ARG A 152 -9.68 3.90 17.75
C ARG A 152 -8.81 2.76 18.29
N LEU A 153 -8.81 1.61 17.61
CA LEU A 153 -7.92 0.49 17.90
C LEU A 153 -6.42 0.84 17.79
N LEU A 154 -6.08 1.90 17.05
CA LEU A 154 -4.69 2.33 16.83
C LEU A 154 -4.28 3.49 17.73
N VAL A 155 -5.20 4.12 18.46
CA VAL A 155 -4.93 5.31 19.29
C VAL A 155 -3.90 5.01 20.37
N GLY A 156 -2.83 5.82 20.43
CA GLY A 156 -1.78 5.70 21.45
C GLY A 156 -0.86 4.50 21.31
N ARG A 157 -1.04 3.67 20.27
CA ARG A 157 -0.18 2.51 20.05
C ARG A 157 1.15 2.91 19.39
N LYS A 158 2.21 2.20 19.80
CA LYS A 158 3.56 2.37 19.26
C LYS A 158 4.01 1.04 18.67
N TRP A 159 4.47 1.08 17.43
CA TRP A 159 4.99 -0.09 16.72
C TRP A 159 6.52 0.00 16.62
N LEU A 160 7.19 -1.14 16.51
CA LEU A 160 8.66 -1.18 16.39
C LEU A 160 9.15 -0.66 15.03
N ARG A 161 8.28 -0.67 14.03
CA ARG A 161 8.59 -0.23 12.65
C ARG A 161 7.70 0.93 12.23
N PRO A 162 8.14 1.74 11.27
CA PRO A 162 7.27 2.68 10.60
C PRO A 162 6.01 1.99 10.08
N TRP A 163 4.88 2.66 10.15
CA TRP A 163 3.62 2.09 9.71
C TRP A 163 2.80 3.08 8.88
N MET A 164 1.95 2.54 8.03
CA MET A 164 1.08 3.24 7.11
C MET A 164 -0.36 2.84 7.39
N LEU A 165 -1.26 3.81 7.51
CA LEU A 165 -2.69 3.57 7.67
C LEU A 165 -3.32 3.38 6.30
N ALA A 166 -4.12 2.33 6.15
CA ALA A 166 -4.93 2.03 4.98
C ALA A 166 -6.38 1.67 5.40
N GLY A 167 -7.19 1.21 4.47
CA GLY A 167 -8.56 0.75 4.72
C GLY A 167 -9.59 1.87 4.70
N GLY A 168 -10.36 1.95 3.62
CA GLY A 168 -11.51 2.85 3.48
C GLY A 168 -11.16 4.33 3.49
N LEU A 169 -9.89 4.70 3.30
CA LEU A 169 -9.48 6.10 3.25
C LEU A 169 -9.92 6.76 1.93
N GLY A 170 -10.28 8.03 2.04
CA GLY A 170 -10.62 8.91 0.94
C GLY A 170 -10.38 10.37 1.32
N PRO A 171 -10.55 11.33 0.38
CA PRO A 171 -10.35 12.75 0.66
C PRO A 171 -11.21 13.29 1.80
N HIS A 172 -12.38 12.68 2.02
CA HIS A 172 -13.38 13.13 3.01
C HIS A 172 -13.05 12.72 4.46
N ASN A 173 -12.16 11.74 4.67
CA ASN A 173 -11.93 11.16 6.01
C ASN A 173 -10.46 11.04 6.41
N VAL A 174 -9.50 11.20 5.47
CA VAL A 174 -8.06 10.99 5.73
C VAL A 174 -7.52 11.93 6.80
N ALA A 175 -7.93 13.20 6.81
CA ALA A 175 -7.50 14.17 7.82
C ALA A 175 -7.94 13.75 9.24
N GLU A 176 -9.16 13.28 9.39
CA GLU A 176 -9.66 12.76 10.66
C GLU A 176 -8.93 11.50 11.09
N ALA A 177 -8.71 10.57 10.16
CA ALA A 177 -7.98 9.33 10.41
C ALA A 177 -6.54 9.62 10.92
N ILE A 178 -5.83 10.54 10.28
CA ILE A 178 -4.50 10.99 10.70
C ILE A 178 -4.55 11.63 12.10
N ARG A 179 -5.47 12.56 12.33
CA ARG A 179 -5.63 13.22 13.63
C ARG A 179 -5.91 12.24 14.76
N LEU A 180 -6.74 11.24 14.50
CA LEU A 180 -7.15 10.26 15.51
C LEU A 180 -6.03 9.26 15.82
N THR A 181 -5.35 8.74 14.80
CA THR A 181 -4.38 7.64 14.93
C THR A 181 -2.95 8.13 15.13
N GLY A 182 -2.64 9.37 14.75
CA GLY A 182 -1.28 9.87 14.69
C GLY A 182 -0.46 9.28 13.54
N ALA A 183 -1.10 8.71 12.53
CA ALA A 183 -0.43 8.13 11.36
C ALA A 183 0.37 9.20 10.62
N ARG A 184 1.63 8.90 10.34
CA ARG A 184 2.52 9.76 9.52
C ARG A 184 2.63 9.28 8.08
N GLN A 185 1.98 8.17 7.76
CA GLN A 185 1.92 7.60 6.43
C GLN A 185 0.52 7.06 6.19
N VAL A 186 -0.03 7.30 5.00
CA VAL A 186 -1.36 6.83 4.60
C VAL A 186 -1.33 6.22 3.20
N ASP A 187 -2.15 5.20 2.98
CA ASP A 187 -2.32 4.53 1.69
C ASP A 187 -3.77 4.61 1.24
N VAL A 188 -3.95 4.86 -0.04
CA VAL A 188 -5.27 4.83 -0.66
C VAL A 188 -5.22 4.13 -2.02
N SER A 189 -6.27 3.37 -2.31
CA SER A 189 -6.48 2.77 -3.63
C SER A 189 -7.86 3.14 -4.17
N SER A 190 -8.92 2.45 -3.72
CA SER A 190 -10.29 2.66 -4.22
C SER A 190 -10.87 4.03 -3.89
N GLY A 191 -10.46 4.66 -2.78
CA GLY A 191 -10.96 5.97 -2.37
C GLY A 191 -10.58 7.14 -3.28
N VAL A 192 -9.73 6.90 -4.29
CA VAL A 192 -9.36 7.85 -5.34
C VAL A 192 -9.62 7.29 -6.75
N GLU A 193 -10.65 6.46 -6.87
CA GLU A 193 -11.08 5.84 -8.14
C GLU A 193 -12.47 6.32 -8.53
N SER A 194 -12.71 6.49 -9.83
CA SER A 194 -14.01 6.72 -10.42
C SER A 194 -14.77 5.41 -10.74
N ALA A 195 -14.02 4.33 -10.97
CA ALA A 195 -14.48 2.95 -11.13
C ALA A 195 -13.35 1.99 -10.72
N PRO A 196 -13.62 0.71 -10.41
CA PRO A 196 -12.59 -0.25 -10.01
C PRO A 196 -11.40 -0.28 -10.98
N GLY A 197 -10.21 0.10 -10.51
CA GLY A 197 -8.98 0.18 -11.30
C GLY A 197 -8.83 1.42 -12.17
N VAL A 198 -9.73 2.40 -12.09
CA VAL A 198 -9.66 3.67 -12.84
C VAL A 198 -9.46 4.82 -11.87
N LYS A 199 -8.24 5.38 -11.82
CA LYS A 199 -7.92 6.51 -10.94
C LYS A 199 -8.58 7.81 -11.41
N ASP A 200 -9.09 8.57 -10.44
CA ASP A 200 -9.55 9.96 -10.63
C ASP A 200 -8.44 10.91 -10.17
N HIS A 201 -7.88 11.68 -11.09
CA HIS A 201 -6.75 12.56 -10.79
C HIS A 201 -7.13 13.72 -9.87
N ALA A 202 -8.39 14.16 -9.89
CA ALA A 202 -8.87 15.20 -8.97
C ALA A 202 -8.99 14.64 -7.54
N LEU A 203 -9.48 13.39 -7.40
CA LEU A 203 -9.51 12.72 -6.09
C LEU A 203 -8.11 12.43 -5.55
N ILE A 204 -7.13 12.08 -6.41
CA ILE A 204 -5.72 11.95 -5.98
C ILE A 204 -5.22 13.26 -5.39
N ALA A 205 -5.39 14.38 -6.10
CA ALA A 205 -4.95 15.69 -5.63
C ALA A 205 -5.67 16.08 -4.33
N ALA A 206 -6.98 15.87 -4.25
CA ALA A 206 -7.77 16.16 -3.05
C ALA A 206 -7.35 15.31 -1.84
N PHE A 207 -7.03 14.02 -2.06
CA PHE A 207 -6.55 13.13 -0.99
C PHE A 207 -5.21 13.58 -0.43
N VAL A 208 -4.23 13.87 -1.30
CA VAL A 208 -2.91 14.34 -0.87
C VAL A 208 -3.00 15.67 -0.14
N ALA A 209 -3.81 16.62 -0.65
CA ALA A 209 -4.04 17.89 0.01
C ALA A 209 -4.72 17.75 1.38
N ALA A 210 -5.66 16.81 1.53
CA ALA A 210 -6.33 16.56 2.81
C ALA A 210 -5.45 15.81 3.82
N ALA A 211 -4.43 15.08 3.37
CA ALA A 211 -3.48 14.36 4.21
C ALA A 211 -2.34 15.25 4.75
N GLY A 212 -2.05 16.36 4.11
CA GLY A 212 -0.96 17.32 4.45
C GLY A 212 -1.46 18.58 5.06
#